data_ecd5b937f6b9de96b15c19eec94a0db4
#
_entry.id   ecd5b937f6b9de96b15c19eec94a0db4
#
_cell.length_a   1.000
_cell.length_b   1.000
_cell.length_c   1.000
_cell.angle_alpha   90.00
_cell.angle_beta   90.00
_cell.angle_gamma   90.00
#
_symmetry.space_group_name_H-M   'P 1'
#
loop_
_entity.id
_entity.type
_entity.pdbx_description
1 polymer ?
#
loop_
_entity_poly.entity_id
_entity_poly.type
_entity_poly.pdbx_seq_one_letter_code
_entity_poly.pdbx_strand_id
1 'polypeptide(L)'
;MDVAVVREPFNLEQYDRIFLNHEPWVIICNKEHFLAKRPEGVRVSELQDASLIIPIRQPIQNEINSWFNEIASERNIFCLYNSITSVMGFAEHNLGVIICPESAKNLINRETLTYRKIIDPVHESGTYLVKKHLQLMATATEKFWKYVEHQTKSNPSKYKESMR
;
A
#
# COMPACT_ATOMS: atom_id res chain seq x y z
N MET A 1 12.53 -19.52 4.24
CA MET A 1 11.69 -18.88 3.20
C MET A 1 12.62 -18.35 2.13
N ASP A 2 12.48 -18.84 0.91
CA ASP A 2 13.44 -18.59 -0.17
C ASP A 2 13.15 -17.29 -0.93
N VAL A 3 11.88 -16.98 -1.16
CA VAL A 3 11.41 -15.76 -1.82
C VAL A 3 10.21 -15.18 -1.09
N ALA A 4 9.99 -13.88 -1.21
CA ALA A 4 8.83 -13.19 -0.65
C ALA A 4 8.35 -12.08 -1.60
N VAL A 5 7.07 -11.80 -1.56
CA VAL A 5 6.51 -10.58 -2.14
C VAL A 5 6.48 -9.52 -1.03
N VAL A 6 7.12 -8.41 -1.28
CA VAL A 6 7.21 -7.30 -0.33
C VAL A 6 6.79 -5.99 -0.98
N ARG A 7 6.32 -5.07 -0.16
CA ARG A 7 5.99 -3.72 -0.56
C ARG A 7 6.96 -2.73 0.07
N GLU A 8 7.33 -1.71 -0.68
CA GLU A 8 8.09 -0.57 -0.15
C GLU A 8 7.38 0.09 1.04
N PRO A 9 8.16 0.73 1.92
CA PRO A 9 9.62 0.73 1.98
C PRO A 9 10.19 -0.53 2.66
N PHE A 10 11.32 -1.03 2.18
CA PHE A 10 12.10 -2.11 2.78
C PHE A 10 13.61 -1.90 2.51
N ASN A 11 14.49 -2.62 3.21
CA ASN A 11 15.92 -2.47 3.03
C ASN A 11 16.38 -3.11 1.71
N LEU A 12 16.66 -2.26 0.72
CA LEU A 12 17.04 -2.67 -0.64
C LEU A 12 18.43 -3.33 -0.72
N GLU A 13 19.31 -3.05 0.23
CA GLU A 13 20.70 -3.55 0.22
C GLU A 13 20.81 -5.03 0.59
N GLN A 14 19.78 -5.57 1.25
CA GLN A 14 19.79 -6.96 1.74
C GLN A 14 19.19 -7.96 0.76
N TYR A 15 18.59 -7.50 -0.34
CA TYR A 15 17.78 -8.34 -1.21
C TYR A 15 18.06 -8.13 -2.69
N ASP A 16 18.17 -9.23 -3.44
CA ASP A 16 17.93 -9.23 -4.88
C ASP A 16 16.43 -9.04 -5.09
N ARG A 17 16.04 -8.22 -6.06
CA ARG A 17 14.65 -7.86 -6.27
C ARG A 17 14.22 -7.91 -7.74
N ILE A 18 12.98 -8.25 -7.97
CA ILE A 18 12.28 -8.10 -9.25
C ILE A 18 11.07 -7.19 -8.99
N PHE A 19 11.02 -6.08 -9.71
CA PHE A 19 9.87 -5.18 -9.65
C PHE A 19 8.64 -5.85 -10.26
N LEU A 20 7.48 -5.76 -9.58
CA LEU A 20 6.24 -6.36 -10.05
C LEU A 20 5.23 -5.31 -10.52
N ASN A 21 4.93 -4.32 -9.70
CA ASN A 21 4.02 -3.22 -10.05
C ASN A 21 4.14 -2.03 -9.09
N HIS A 22 3.60 -0.88 -9.51
CA HIS A 22 3.25 0.24 -8.64
C HIS A 22 1.76 0.25 -8.35
N GLU A 23 1.41 0.67 -7.16
CA GLU A 23 0.02 0.90 -6.75
C GLU A 23 -0.10 2.24 -6.04
N PRO A 24 -1.08 3.08 -6.41
CA PRO A 24 -1.36 4.27 -5.64
C PRO A 24 -1.93 3.91 -4.25
N TRP A 25 -1.65 4.77 -3.30
CA TRP A 25 -2.32 4.73 -2.01
C TRP A 25 -3.74 5.25 -2.15
N VAL A 26 -4.67 4.60 -1.47
CA VAL A 26 -6.08 4.96 -1.44
C VAL A 26 -6.58 4.99 -0.01
N ILE A 27 -7.73 5.60 0.18
CA ILE A 27 -8.51 5.40 1.38
C ILE A 27 -9.68 4.46 1.12
N ILE A 28 -10.06 3.70 2.14
CA ILE A 28 -11.34 2.96 2.19
C ILE A 28 -12.15 3.53 3.36
N CYS A 29 -13.37 3.90 3.10
CA CYS A 29 -14.27 4.47 4.10
C CYS A 29 -15.73 4.07 3.87
N ASN A 30 -16.57 4.29 4.86
CA ASN A 30 -18.01 4.16 4.72
C ASN A 30 -18.53 5.15 3.65
N LYS A 31 -19.55 4.77 2.90
CA LYS A 31 -20.17 5.64 1.87
C LYS A 31 -20.76 6.93 2.45
N GLU A 32 -21.17 6.91 3.72
CA GLU A 32 -21.71 8.08 4.42
C GLU A 32 -20.60 9.02 4.93
N HIS A 33 -19.34 8.58 4.95
CA HIS A 33 -18.23 9.40 5.40
C HIS A 33 -18.04 10.61 4.48
N PHE A 34 -17.65 11.78 5.02
CA PHE A 34 -17.50 13.00 4.23
C PHE A 34 -16.46 12.87 3.10
N LEU A 35 -15.39 12.09 3.30
CA LEU A 35 -14.38 11.81 2.27
C LEU A 35 -14.91 10.93 1.12
N ALA A 36 -15.98 10.14 1.35
CA ALA A 36 -16.62 9.36 0.29
C ALA A 36 -17.24 10.24 -0.79
N LYS A 37 -17.59 11.48 -0.44
CA LYS A 37 -18.22 12.47 -1.34
C LYS A 37 -17.21 13.21 -2.24
N ARG A 38 -15.97 12.76 -2.29
CA ARG A 38 -14.87 13.31 -3.13
C ARG A 38 -14.66 12.44 -4.39
N PRO A 39 -15.40 12.65 -5.48
CA PRO A 39 -15.31 11.76 -6.66
C PRO A 39 -13.95 11.81 -7.35
N GLU A 40 -13.27 12.94 -7.31
CA GLU A 40 -11.96 13.14 -7.94
C GLU A 40 -10.79 12.55 -7.14
N GLY A 41 -11.01 12.29 -5.85
CA GLY A 41 -10.00 11.81 -4.90
C GLY A 41 -9.95 12.69 -3.65
N VAL A 42 -9.11 12.29 -2.70
CA VAL A 42 -8.95 12.93 -1.38
C VAL A 42 -7.54 13.50 -1.29
N ARG A 43 -7.42 14.75 -0.90
CA ARG A 43 -6.14 15.40 -0.62
C ARG A 43 -5.62 14.95 0.75
N VAL A 44 -4.30 14.89 0.90
CA VAL A 44 -3.69 14.57 2.20
C VAL A 44 -4.17 15.53 3.30
N SER A 45 -4.34 16.82 2.99
CA SER A 45 -4.84 17.81 3.95
C SER A 45 -6.24 17.49 4.49
N GLU A 46 -7.10 16.84 3.71
CA GLU A 46 -8.45 16.46 4.14
C GLU A 46 -8.46 15.24 5.08
N LEU A 47 -7.36 14.46 5.08
CA LEU A 47 -7.19 13.31 5.99
C LEU A 47 -6.93 13.74 7.45
N GLN A 48 -6.54 14.98 7.69
CA GLN A 48 -6.27 15.51 9.04
C GLN A 48 -7.55 15.51 9.91
N ASP A 49 -8.70 15.69 9.28
CA ASP A 49 -10.01 15.75 9.97
C ASP A 49 -10.64 14.35 10.16
N ALA A 50 -9.96 13.30 9.72
CA ALA A 50 -10.46 11.93 9.79
C ALA A 50 -9.75 11.10 10.87
N SER A 51 -10.48 10.17 11.49
CA SER A 51 -9.87 9.09 12.27
C SER A 51 -9.21 8.09 11.34
N LEU A 52 -7.89 7.91 11.43
CA LEU A 52 -7.12 7.11 10.50
C LEU A 52 -6.85 5.70 11.03
N ILE A 53 -6.95 4.73 10.15
CA ILE A 53 -6.57 3.33 10.35
C ILE A 53 -5.40 3.06 9.41
N ILE A 54 -4.20 2.84 9.95
CA ILE A 54 -2.97 2.77 9.18
C ILE A 54 -2.19 1.47 9.43
N PRO A 55 -1.31 1.04 8.50
CA PRO A 55 -0.49 -0.14 8.69
C PRO A 55 0.43 -0.05 9.92
N ILE A 56 0.62 -1.18 10.63
CA ILE A 56 1.49 -1.24 11.82
C ILE A 56 2.99 -1.17 11.49
N ARG A 57 3.39 -1.46 10.25
CA ARG A 57 4.80 -1.44 9.85
C ARG A 57 5.39 -0.04 9.97
N GLN A 58 6.40 0.11 10.84
CA GLN A 58 7.03 1.40 11.13
C GLN A 58 7.54 2.16 9.87
N PRO A 59 8.19 1.51 8.88
CA PRO A 59 8.60 2.21 7.67
C PRO A 59 7.43 2.82 6.89
N ILE A 60 6.28 2.14 6.85
CA ILE A 60 5.07 2.66 6.20
C ILE A 60 4.46 3.81 7.02
N GLN A 61 4.45 3.70 8.35
CA GLN A 61 3.99 4.80 9.19
C GLN A 61 4.85 6.05 8.99
N ASN A 62 6.18 5.89 8.88
CA ASN A 62 7.09 6.99 8.61
C ASN A 62 6.81 7.63 7.25
N GLU A 63 6.53 6.83 6.22
CA GLU A 63 6.12 7.31 4.90
C GLU A 63 4.81 8.10 4.99
N ILE A 64 3.76 7.51 5.55
CA ILE A 64 2.47 8.19 5.75
C ILE A 64 2.66 9.46 6.57
N ASN A 65 3.52 9.43 7.58
CA ASN A 65 3.84 10.60 8.39
C ASN A 65 4.45 11.72 7.57
N SER A 66 5.33 11.41 6.61
CA SER A 66 5.97 12.41 5.77
C SER A 66 4.99 13.13 4.84
N TRP A 67 3.83 12.54 4.53
CA TRP A 67 2.83 13.19 3.67
C TRP A 67 2.21 14.44 4.30
N PHE A 68 2.14 14.48 5.64
CA PHE A 68 1.45 15.56 6.37
C PHE A 68 2.32 16.78 6.67
N ASN A 69 3.61 16.78 6.25
CA ASN A 69 4.57 17.83 6.59
C ASN A 69 4.64 18.14 8.11
N GLU A 70 5.39 19.15 8.51
CA GLU A 70 5.61 19.54 9.91
C GLU A 70 4.35 20.00 10.67
N ILE A 71 3.20 20.12 10.01
CA ILE A 71 1.93 20.53 10.65
C ILE A 71 1.28 19.39 11.45
N ALA A 72 1.91 18.24 11.50
CA ALA A 72 1.37 17.05 12.15
C ALA A 72 1.49 17.07 13.67
N SER A 73 0.92 18.06 14.33
CA SER A 73 0.49 17.93 15.70
C SER A 73 -0.79 17.08 15.71
N GLU A 74 -0.69 15.86 16.27
CA GLU A 74 -1.81 15.02 16.64
C GLU A 74 -2.77 14.56 15.51
N ARG A 75 -2.25 13.66 14.66
CA ARG A 75 -3.16 12.87 13.81
C ARG A 75 -4.03 11.98 14.66
N ASN A 76 -5.33 11.97 14.35
CA ASN A 76 -6.25 11.07 14.99
C ASN A 76 -6.09 9.66 14.41
N ILE A 77 -5.10 8.89 14.93
CA ILE A 77 -4.94 7.47 14.59
C ILE A 77 -5.87 6.66 15.47
N PHE A 78 -6.93 6.10 14.87
CA PHE A 78 -7.87 5.24 15.55
C PHE A 78 -7.25 3.90 15.93
N CYS A 79 -6.59 3.24 14.98
CA CYS A 79 -5.86 2.01 15.25
C CYS A 79 -4.81 1.69 14.17
N LEU A 80 -3.91 0.76 14.50
CA LEU A 80 -2.93 0.18 13.61
C LEU A 80 -3.37 -1.20 13.16
N TYR A 81 -3.10 -1.58 11.90
CA TYR A 81 -3.44 -2.91 11.40
C TYR A 81 -2.25 -3.66 10.81
N ASN A 82 -2.27 -4.98 10.99
CA ASN A 82 -1.37 -5.91 10.33
C ASN A 82 -2.02 -6.55 9.09
N SER A 83 -3.30 -6.89 9.20
CA SER A 83 -4.12 -7.38 8.08
C SER A 83 -5.28 -6.44 7.84
N ILE A 84 -5.45 -6.02 6.58
CA ILE A 84 -6.50 -5.08 6.21
C ILE A 84 -7.91 -5.64 6.45
N THR A 85 -8.09 -6.94 6.25
CA THR A 85 -9.38 -7.60 6.46
C THR A 85 -9.87 -7.54 7.91
N SER A 86 -8.94 -7.45 8.88
CA SER A 86 -9.30 -7.36 10.30
C SER A 86 -9.88 -6.00 10.71
N VAL A 87 -9.69 -4.97 9.89
CA VAL A 87 -10.13 -3.59 10.20
C VAL A 87 -11.25 -3.07 9.29
N MET A 88 -11.69 -3.87 8.31
CA MET A 88 -12.79 -3.48 7.43
C MET A 88 -14.07 -3.14 8.19
N GLY A 89 -14.39 -3.92 9.24
CA GLY A 89 -15.57 -3.66 10.08
C GLY A 89 -15.55 -2.29 10.77
N PHE A 90 -14.38 -1.76 11.13
CA PHE A 90 -14.30 -0.40 11.69
C PHE A 90 -14.68 0.65 10.66
N ALA A 91 -14.22 0.49 9.41
CA ALA A 91 -14.61 1.39 8.34
C ALA A 91 -16.12 1.26 7.99
N GLU A 92 -16.67 0.03 7.98
CA GLU A 92 -18.09 -0.20 7.76
C GLU A 92 -18.97 0.50 8.79
N HIS A 93 -18.54 0.54 10.05
CA HIS A 93 -19.24 1.26 11.13
C HIS A 93 -18.85 2.73 11.24
N ASN A 94 -18.15 3.27 10.24
CA ASN A 94 -17.74 4.68 10.18
C ASN A 94 -16.86 5.14 11.35
N LEU A 95 -16.10 4.21 11.97
CA LEU A 95 -15.20 4.51 13.09
C LEU A 95 -13.85 5.05 12.66
N GLY A 96 -13.50 4.87 11.38
CA GLY A 96 -12.26 5.37 10.82
C GLY A 96 -12.11 5.12 9.33
N VAL A 97 -11.08 5.72 8.76
CA VAL A 97 -10.71 5.66 7.34
C VAL A 97 -9.44 4.86 7.20
N ILE A 98 -9.45 3.80 6.41
CA ILE A 98 -8.30 2.93 6.19
C ILE A 98 -7.42 3.51 5.09
N ILE A 99 -6.15 3.77 5.37
CA ILE A 99 -5.14 4.09 4.36
C ILE A 99 -4.48 2.78 3.91
N CYS A 100 -4.54 2.47 2.62
CA CYS A 100 -4.07 1.19 2.07
C CYS A 100 -3.71 1.30 0.59
N PRO A 101 -3.01 0.30 0.02
CA PRO A 101 -2.79 0.20 -1.42
C PRO A 101 -4.09 -0.05 -2.19
N GLU A 102 -4.15 0.38 -3.44
CA GLU A 102 -5.37 0.31 -4.28
C GLU A 102 -5.92 -1.12 -4.46
N SER A 103 -5.05 -2.14 -4.46
CA SER A 103 -5.50 -3.54 -4.57
C SER A 103 -6.50 -3.96 -3.49
N ALA A 104 -6.48 -3.31 -2.34
CA ALA A 104 -7.43 -3.54 -1.25
C ALA A 104 -8.89 -3.23 -1.63
N LYS A 105 -9.14 -2.42 -2.66
CA LYS A 105 -10.49 -2.15 -3.20
C LYS A 105 -11.24 -3.42 -3.64
N ASN A 106 -10.51 -4.51 -3.91
CA ASN A 106 -11.10 -5.78 -4.31
C ASN A 106 -11.66 -6.59 -3.12
N LEU A 107 -11.36 -6.16 -1.89
CA LEU A 107 -11.76 -6.82 -0.65
C LEU A 107 -12.97 -6.15 0.02
N ILE A 108 -13.40 -4.98 -0.48
CA ILE A 108 -14.46 -4.20 0.18
C ILE A 108 -15.87 -4.76 -0.09
N ASN A 109 -16.72 -4.69 0.92
CA ASN A 109 -18.15 -4.79 0.74
C ASN A 109 -18.68 -3.50 0.07
N ARG A 110 -19.02 -3.59 -1.21
CA ARG A 110 -19.45 -2.43 -2.01
C ARG A 110 -20.84 -1.90 -1.65
N GLU A 111 -21.57 -2.54 -0.78
CA GLU A 111 -22.84 -2.01 -0.27
C GLU A 111 -22.60 -0.90 0.76
N THR A 112 -21.63 -1.08 1.63
CA THR A 112 -21.32 -0.18 2.76
C THR A 112 -20.07 0.66 2.55
N LEU A 113 -19.06 0.13 1.87
CA LEU A 113 -17.75 0.76 1.68
C LEU A 113 -17.55 1.33 0.28
N THR A 114 -16.70 2.32 0.21
CA THR A 114 -16.15 2.86 -1.03
C THR A 114 -14.66 3.14 -0.85
N TYR A 115 -13.96 3.39 -1.97
CA TYR A 115 -12.57 3.84 -1.92
C TYR A 115 -12.40 5.16 -2.68
N ARG A 116 -11.38 5.93 -2.32
CA ARG A 116 -10.95 7.14 -3.02
C ARG A 116 -9.44 7.14 -3.13
N LYS A 117 -8.93 7.61 -4.26
CA LYS A 117 -7.49 7.81 -4.45
C LYS A 117 -7.02 8.96 -3.58
N ILE A 118 -5.80 8.85 -3.04
CA ILE A 118 -5.12 9.96 -2.41
C ILE A 118 -4.46 10.76 -3.54
N ILE A 119 -4.79 12.02 -3.63
CA ILE A 119 -4.29 12.96 -4.64
C ILE A 119 -3.66 14.17 -3.92
N ASP A 120 -2.76 14.84 -4.59
CA ASP A 120 -2.17 16.10 -4.12
C ASP A 120 -1.49 16.02 -2.72
N PRO A 121 -0.28 15.43 -2.68
CA PRO A 121 0.39 14.73 -3.77
C PRO A 121 -0.09 13.29 -3.96
N VAL A 122 0.10 12.74 -5.15
CA VAL A 122 -0.11 11.31 -5.39
C VAL A 122 1.04 10.53 -4.76
N HIS A 123 0.68 9.55 -3.95
CA HIS A 123 1.62 8.62 -3.34
C HIS A 123 1.43 7.22 -3.91
N GLU A 124 2.54 6.59 -4.29
CA GLU A 124 2.56 5.24 -4.84
C GLU A 124 3.54 4.37 -4.06
N SER A 125 3.31 3.06 -4.07
CA SER A 125 4.20 2.08 -3.44
C SER A 125 4.52 0.97 -4.42
N GLY A 126 5.81 0.66 -4.57
CA GLY A 126 6.30 -0.45 -5.37
C GLY A 126 6.11 -1.79 -4.68
N THR A 127 5.75 -2.82 -5.45
CA THR A 127 5.69 -4.21 -5.01
C THR A 127 6.76 -5.01 -5.73
N TYR A 128 7.51 -5.81 -4.97
CA TYR A 128 8.66 -6.56 -5.44
C TYR A 128 8.61 -8.02 -5.02
N LEU A 129 9.09 -8.90 -5.89
CA LEU A 129 9.54 -10.22 -5.50
C LEU A 129 10.99 -10.11 -5.03
N VAL A 130 11.28 -10.59 -3.83
CA VAL A 130 12.63 -10.49 -3.23
C VAL A 130 13.16 -11.84 -2.77
N LYS A 131 14.49 -11.98 -2.79
CA LYS A 131 15.24 -13.03 -2.12
C LYS A 131 16.47 -12.42 -1.43
N LYS A 132 17.00 -13.05 -0.39
CA LYS A 132 18.26 -12.60 0.21
C LYS A 132 19.42 -12.75 -0.76
N HIS A 133 20.36 -11.82 -0.72
CA HIS A 133 21.61 -11.96 -1.48
C HIS A 133 22.31 -13.28 -1.14
N LEU A 134 22.89 -13.91 -2.16
CA LEU A 134 23.69 -15.16 -2.03
C LEU A 134 22.97 -16.32 -1.34
N GLN A 135 21.65 -16.28 -1.21
CA GLN A 135 20.89 -17.38 -0.63
C GLN A 135 20.84 -18.58 -1.58
N LEU A 136 21.24 -19.76 -1.08
CA LEU A 136 20.98 -21.01 -1.78
C LEU A 136 19.46 -21.28 -1.77
N MET A 137 18.91 -21.48 -2.95
CA MET A 137 17.49 -21.74 -3.15
C MET A 137 17.26 -23.19 -3.57
N ALA A 138 16.12 -23.75 -3.23
CA ALA A 138 15.66 -25.00 -3.82
C ALA A 138 15.49 -24.84 -5.35
N THR A 139 15.74 -25.91 -6.11
CA THR A 139 15.68 -25.90 -7.58
C THR A 139 14.34 -25.36 -8.11
N ALA A 140 13.23 -25.70 -7.44
CA ALA A 140 11.91 -25.21 -7.84
C ALA A 140 11.80 -23.68 -7.67
N THR A 141 12.32 -23.15 -6.56
CA THR A 141 12.31 -21.70 -6.28
C THR A 141 13.21 -20.94 -7.26
N GLU A 142 14.38 -21.52 -7.62
CA GLU A 142 15.27 -20.92 -8.61
C GLU A 142 14.60 -20.84 -10.00
N LYS A 143 13.92 -21.90 -10.42
CA LYS A 143 13.14 -21.91 -11.68
C LYS A 143 12.03 -20.88 -11.66
N PHE A 144 11.30 -20.76 -10.54
CA PHE A 144 10.27 -19.75 -10.36
C PHE A 144 10.84 -18.33 -10.45
N TRP A 145 11.95 -18.05 -9.77
CA TRP A 145 12.63 -16.75 -9.84
C TRP A 145 13.00 -16.38 -11.28
N LYS A 146 13.68 -17.29 -11.99
CA LYS A 146 14.08 -17.08 -13.39
C LYS A 146 12.86 -16.87 -14.32
N TYR A 147 11.78 -17.61 -14.07
CA TYR A 147 10.54 -17.42 -14.82
C TYR A 147 9.95 -16.02 -14.63
N VAL A 148 9.82 -15.56 -13.38
CA VAL A 148 9.31 -14.21 -13.11
C VAL A 148 10.23 -13.14 -13.71
N GLU A 149 11.54 -13.29 -13.54
CA GLU A 149 12.52 -12.36 -14.11
C GLU A 149 12.41 -12.27 -15.65
N HIS A 150 12.23 -13.41 -16.32
CA HIS A 150 12.02 -13.42 -17.78
C HIS A 150 10.70 -12.75 -18.16
N GLN A 151 9.61 -13.00 -17.45
CA GLN A 151 8.31 -12.39 -17.73
C GLN A 151 8.34 -10.87 -17.57
N THR A 152 9.01 -10.37 -16.53
CA THR A 152 9.14 -8.92 -16.31
C THR A 152 10.01 -8.23 -17.35
N LYS A 153 11.09 -8.87 -17.80
CA LYS A 153 11.95 -8.37 -18.89
C LYS A 153 11.27 -8.41 -20.27
N SER A 154 10.42 -9.40 -20.50
CA SER A 154 9.71 -9.57 -21.78
C SER A 154 8.52 -8.61 -21.95
N ASN A 155 8.00 -8.03 -20.85
CA ASN A 155 6.88 -7.09 -20.83
C ASN A 155 7.22 -5.79 -20.07
N PRO A 156 8.21 -5.01 -20.52
CA PRO A 156 8.70 -3.86 -19.77
C PRO A 156 7.65 -2.75 -19.59
N SER A 157 6.65 -2.67 -20.47
CA SER A 157 5.57 -1.69 -20.35
C SER A 157 4.63 -1.96 -19.16
N LYS A 158 4.50 -3.22 -18.77
CA LYS A 158 3.67 -3.65 -17.62
C LYS A 158 4.43 -3.55 -16.29
N TYR A 159 5.76 -3.65 -16.35
CA TYR A 159 6.64 -3.78 -15.19
C TYR A 159 7.69 -2.66 -15.14
N LYS A 160 7.37 -1.45 -15.64
CA LYS A 160 8.27 -0.29 -15.52
C LYS A 160 8.26 0.23 -14.11
N GLU A 161 9.41 0.17 -13.45
CA GLU A 161 9.70 0.97 -12.27
C GLU A 161 9.74 2.45 -12.73
N SER A 162 8.88 3.31 -12.17
CA SER A 162 8.99 4.74 -12.45
C SER A 162 10.30 5.23 -11.85
N MET A 163 11.20 5.73 -12.68
CA MET A 163 12.41 6.40 -12.19
C MET A 163 11.96 7.65 -11.40
N ARG A 164 12.13 7.59 -10.09
CA ARG A 164 12.08 8.75 -9.19
C ARG A 164 13.45 9.34 -9.04
#